data_e096896f8f624640184ba84efd55838b
#
_entry.id   e096896f8f624640184ba84efd55838b
#
_cell.length_a   1.000
_cell.length_b   1.000
_cell.length_c   1.000
_cell.angle_alpha   90.00
_cell.angle_beta   90.00
_cell.angle_gamma   90.00
#
_symmetry.space_group_name_H-M   'P 1'
#
loop_
_entity.id
_entity.type
_entity.pdbx_description
1 polymer ?
#
loop_
_entity_poly.entity_id
_entity_poly.type
_entity_poly.pdbx_seq_one_letter_code
_entity_poly.pdbx_strand_id
1 'polypeptide(L)'
;MILTKEKIEQFSKMIEISDNIVILSHFNPDGDAVGSTTGLYKFLQNLGKKNLSIIYPNEYAQNLSFLFEGVNHLIASNGLLIVKQLLKQADLLIFMDLNRISRTSEELQRLIEPLNVPRILIDHH
;
A
#
# COMPACT_ATOMS: atom_id res chain seq x y z
N MET A 1 -2.82 0.35 18.52
CA MET A 1 -3.99 0.99 17.88
C MET A 1 -5.27 0.30 18.34
N ILE A 2 -6.24 1.05 18.78
CA ILE A 2 -7.54 0.50 19.15
C ILE A 2 -8.47 0.60 17.96
N LEU A 3 -8.94 -0.55 17.47
CA LEU A 3 -9.90 -0.59 16.38
C LEU A 3 -11.31 -0.59 16.96
N THR A 4 -12.04 0.51 16.75
CA THR A 4 -13.45 0.58 17.12
C THR A 4 -14.28 -0.17 16.07
N LYS A 5 -15.48 -0.59 16.47
CA LYS A 5 -16.42 -1.22 15.56
C LYS A 5 -16.71 -0.32 14.36
N GLU A 6 -16.85 0.99 14.60
CA GLU A 6 -17.11 1.96 13.54
C GLU A 6 -15.96 2.04 12.53
N LYS A 7 -14.71 2.03 13.00
CA LYS A 7 -13.54 2.07 12.12
C LYS A 7 -13.44 0.81 11.28
N ILE A 8 -13.72 -0.35 11.88
CA ILE A 8 -13.72 -1.63 11.16
C ILE A 8 -14.78 -1.62 10.05
N GLU A 9 -15.97 -1.11 10.34
CA GLU A 9 -17.04 -1.01 9.36
C GLU A 9 -16.68 -0.06 8.22
N GLN A 10 -16.09 1.09 8.54
CA GLN A 10 -15.63 2.04 7.52
C GLN A 10 -14.56 1.44 6.63
N PHE A 11 -13.58 0.76 7.22
CA PHE A 11 -12.52 0.07 6.49
C PHE A 11 -13.10 -0.96 5.52
N SER A 12 -13.99 -1.82 6.05
CA SER A 12 -14.62 -2.88 5.24
C SER A 12 -15.42 -2.29 4.09
N LYS A 13 -16.15 -1.22 4.33
CA LYS A 13 -16.95 -0.56 3.30
C LYS A 13 -16.08 0.06 2.22
N MET A 14 -14.99 0.74 2.60
CA MET A 14 -14.08 1.33 1.63
C MET A 14 -13.45 0.27 0.73
N ILE A 15 -13.07 -0.87 1.30
CA ILE A 15 -12.55 -1.99 0.53
C ILE A 15 -13.63 -2.55 -0.40
N GLU A 16 -14.83 -2.73 0.10
CA GLU A 16 -15.93 -3.32 -0.67
C GLU A 16 -16.22 -2.52 -1.95
N ILE A 17 -16.22 -1.19 -1.86
CA ILE A 17 -16.55 -0.33 -2.99
C ILE A 17 -15.36 -0.04 -3.91
N SER A 18 -14.16 -0.44 -3.53
CA SER A 18 -12.94 -0.12 -4.29
C SER A 18 -12.54 -1.24 -5.23
N ASP A 19 -12.08 -0.89 -6.43
CA ASP A 19 -11.66 -1.85 -7.45
C ASP A 19 -10.15 -1.85 -7.68
N ASN A 20 -9.51 -0.68 -7.59
CA ASN A 20 -8.07 -0.54 -7.85
C ASN A 20 -7.39 -0.07 -6.58
N ILE A 21 -6.85 -1.01 -5.82
CA ILE A 21 -6.27 -0.74 -4.50
C ILE A 21 -4.75 -0.78 -4.57
N VAL A 22 -4.11 0.26 -4.06
CA VAL A 22 -2.66 0.35 -3.96
C VAL A 22 -2.25 0.38 -2.49
N ILE A 23 -1.34 -0.50 -2.13
CA ILE A 23 -0.79 -0.61 -0.78
C ILE A 23 0.61 0.01 -0.79
N LEU A 24 0.89 0.87 0.17
CA LEU A 24 2.18 1.58 0.25
C LEU A 24 2.80 1.41 1.64
N SER A 25 4.11 1.60 1.69
CA SER A 25 4.91 1.45 2.90
C SER A 25 5.94 2.57 3.00
N HIS A 26 6.68 2.59 4.11
CA HIS A 26 7.69 3.62 4.37
C HIS A 26 8.99 3.39 3.59
N PHE A 27 9.84 4.41 3.57
CA PHE A 27 11.18 4.34 2.99
C PHE A 27 12.01 3.29 3.74
N ASN A 28 12.85 2.55 3.02
CA ASN A 28 13.62 1.42 3.55
C ASN A 28 12.71 0.36 4.19
N PRO A 29 11.84 -0.30 3.40
CA PRO A 29 10.91 -1.27 3.96
C PRO A 29 11.65 -2.45 4.60
N ASP A 30 11.37 -2.68 5.88
CA ASP A 30 11.94 -3.76 6.66
C ASP A 30 11.06 -5.01 6.62
N GLY A 31 11.44 -6.04 7.39
CA GLY A 31 10.68 -7.29 7.43
C GLY A 31 9.23 -7.10 7.88
N ASP A 32 8.99 -6.20 8.84
CA ASP A 32 7.64 -5.91 9.30
C ASP A 32 6.81 -5.24 8.21
N ALA A 33 7.39 -4.28 7.49
CA ALA A 33 6.70 -3.58 6.41
C ALA A 33 6.38 -4.54 5.26
N VAL A 34 7.34 -5.37 4.85
CA VAL A 34 7.13 -6.35 3.78
C VAL A 34 6.10 -7.40 4.20
N GLY A 35 6.20 -7.91 5.43
CA GLY A 35 5.26 -8.90 5.95
C GLY A 35 3.85 -8.35 6.05
N SER A 36 3.69 -7.12 6.54
CA SER A 36 2.38 -6.48 6.69
C SER A 36 1.72 -6.20 5.34
N THR A 37 2.47 -5.66 4.40
CA THR A 37 1.93 -5.31 3.07
C THR A 37 1.57 -6.55 2.26
N THR A 38 2.44 -7.57 2.24
CA THR A 38 2.13 -8.81 1.53
C THR A 38 0.99 -9.59 2.18
N GLY A 39 0.93 -9.56 3.51
CA GLY A 39 -0.18 -10.17 4.25
C GLY A 39 -1.52 -9.52 3.93
N LEU A 40 -1.56 -8.19 3.91
CA LEU A 40 -2.75 -7.45 3.51
C LEU A 40 -3.14 -7.74 2.07
N TYR A 41 -2.16 -7.76 1.16
CA TYR A 41 -2.39 -8.07 -0.25
C TYR A 41 -3.11 -9.42 -0.39
N LYS A 42 -2.59 -10.46 0.26
CA LYS A 42 -3.17 -11.80 0.18
C LYS A 42 -4.55 -11.87 0.82
N PHE A 43 -4.75 -11.14 1.90
CA PHE A 43 -6.07 -11.03 2.53
C PHE A 43 -7.10 -10.43 1.58
N LEU A 44 -6.75 -9.31 0.93
CA LEU A 44 -7.63 -8.66 -0.04
C LEU A 44 -7.87 -9.55 -1.26
N GLN A 45 -6.84 -10.26 -1.70
CA GLN A 45 -6.96 -11.21 -2.80
C GLN A 45 -7.97 -12.31 -2.47
N ASN A 46 -7.94 -12.80 -1.23
CA ASN A 46 -8.91 -13.81 -0.75
C ASN A 46 -10.33 -13.27 -0.67
N LEU A 47 -10.49 -11.95 -0.50
CA LEU A 47 -11.80 -11.31 -0.54
C LEU A 47 -12.32 -11.11 -1.97
N GLY A 48 -11.55 -11.50 -2.98
CA GLY A 48 -11.95 -11.39 -4.38
C GLY A 48 -11.44 -10.14 -5.10
N LYS A 49 -10.59 -9.35 -4.45
CA LYS A 49 -10.00 -8.18 -5.09
C LYS A 49 -8.91 -8.62 -6.06
N LYS A 50 -8.96 -8.12 -7.29
CA LYS A 50 -8.05 -8.55 -8.38
C LYS A 50 -7.03 -7.49 -8.76
N ASN A 51 -7.40 -6.22 -8.69
CA ASN A 51 -6.53 -5.11 -9.09
C ASN A 51 -5.81 -4.56 -7.87
N LEU A 52 -4.82 -5.30 -7.41
CA LEU A 52 -4.02 -5.00 -6.23
C LEU A 52 -2.57 -4.80 -6.63
N SER A 53 -1.92 -3.82 -6.01
CA SER A 53 -0.48 -3.60 -6.19
C SER A 53 0.11 -3.06 -4.90
N ILE A 54 1.38 -3.40 -4.66
CA ILE A 54 2.14 -2.82 -3.58
C ILE A 54 3.20 -1.90 -4.19
N ILE A 55 3.38 -0.72 -3.63
CA ILE A 55 4.46 0.20 -4.03
C ILE A 55 5.36 0.45 -2.84
N TYR A 56 6.64 0.15 -3.01
CA TYR A 56 7.68 0.50 -2.05
C TYR A 56 8.47 1.70 -2.56
N PRO A 57 8.88 2.63 -1.70
CA PRO A 57 9.69 3.76 -2.13
C PRO A 57 11.04 3.34 -2.71
N ASN A 58 11.67 2.34 -2.10
CA ASN A 58 12.96 1.81 -2.52
C ASN A 58 13.05 0.31 -2.20
N GLU A 59 14.17 -0.30 -2.51
CA GLU A 59 14.30 -1.75 -2.45
C GLU A 59 14.25 -2.31 -1.02
N TYR A 60 13.69 -3.51 -0.90
CA TYR A 60 13.69 -4.32 0.30
C TYR A 60 14.85 -5.32 0.26
N ALA A 61 15.13 -5.99 1.39
CA ALA A 61 16.18 -7.00 1.45
C ALA A 61 15.84 -8.22 0.59
N GLN A 62 16.82 -8.72 -0.18
CA GLN A 62 16.61 -9.82 -1.12
C GLN A 62 16.13 -11.11 -0.46
N ASN A 63 16.51 -11.35 0.79
CA ASN A 63 16.04 -12.54 1.49
C ASN A 63 14.53 -12.53 1.79
N LEU A 64 13.85 -11.41 1.54
CA LEU A 64 12.40 -11.30 1.71
C LEU A 64 11.63 -11.57 0.40
N SER A 65 12.34 -11.83 -0.70
CA SER A 65 11.71 -11.99 -2.02
C SER A 65 10.70 -13.14 -2.08
N PHE A 66 10.84 -14.16 -1.25
CA PHE A 66 9.92 -15.28 -1.20
C PHE A 66 8.48 -14.89 -0.83
N LEU A 67 8.31 -13.72 -0.18
CA LEU A 67 6.99 -13.24 0.23
C LEU A 67 6.16 -12.70 -0.94
N PHE A 68 6.79 -12.47 -2.08
CA PHE A 68 6.15 -11.84 -3.24
C PHE A 68 5.60 -12.82 -4.28
N GLU A 69 5.58 -14.11 -3.99
CA GLU A 69 5.00 -15.08 -4.90
C GLU A 69 3.51 -14.78 -5.10
N GLY A 70 3.12 -14.53 -6.35
CA GLY A 70 1.74 -14.16 -6.69
C GLY A 70 1.34 -12.75 -6.27
N VAL A 71 2.32 -11.88 -5.95
CA VAL A 71 2.07 -10.52 -5.49
C VAL A 71 2.63 -9.51 -6.48
N ASN A 72 1.78 -8.61 -6.99
CA ASN A 72 2.20 -7.51 -7.86
C ASN A 72 2.81 -6.41 -7.00
N HIS A 73 4.08 -6.08 -7.26
CA HIS A 73 4.73 -5.01 -6.52
C HIS A 73 5.65 -4.20 -7.43
N LEU A 74 5.83 -2.94 -7.08
CA LEU A 74 6.70 -2.01 -7.79
C LEU A 74 7.59 -1.31 -6.79
N ILE A 75 8.80 -0.97 -7.25
CA ILE A 75 9.75 -0.19 -6.46
C ILE A 75 9.88 1.16 -7.15
N ALA A 76 9.45 2.23 -6.47
CA ALA A 76 9.35 3.55 -7.07
C ALA A 76 10.70 4.08 -7.58
N SER A 77 11.79 3.79 -6.84
CA SER A 77 13.12 4.22 -7.25
C SER A 77 13.57 3.61 -8.58
N ASN A 78 12.94 2.52 -9.03
CA ASN A 78 13.28 1.84 -10.28
C ASN A 78 12.45 2.32 -11.48
N GLY A 79 11.33 3.04 -11.25
CA GLY A 79 10.50 3.50 -12.37
C GLY A 79 9.31 4.31 -11.92
N LEU A 80 9.46 5.63 -11.87
CA LEU A 80 8.41 6.54 -11.41
C LEU A 80 7.23 6.64 -12.37
N LEU A 81 7.47 6.49 -13.67
CA LEU A 81 6.39 6.65 -14.66
C LEU A 81 5.29 5.59 -14.49
N ILE A 82 5.69 4.33 -14.32
CA ILE A 82 4.74 3.23 -14.11
C ILE A 82 3.99 3.43 -12.80
N VAL A 83 4.70 3.84 -11.75
CA VAL A 83 4.10 4.13 -10.44
C VAL A 83 3.08 5.25 -10.55
N LYS A 84 3.41 6.32 -11.27
CA LYS A 84 2.50 7.44 -11.49
C LYS A 84 1.22 7.00 -12.18
N GLN A 85 1.33 6.17 -13.22
CA GLN A 85 0.17 5.67 -13.95
C GLN A 85 -0.72 4.79 -13.04
N LEU A 86 -0.09 3.95 -12.24
CA LEU A 86 -0.82 3.08 -11.32
C LEU A 86 -1.57 3.89 -10.26
N LEU A 87 -0.92 4.90 -9.69
CA LEU A 87 -1.53 5.76 -8.69
C LEU A 87 -2.71 6.56 -9.26
N LYS A 88 -2.63 6.98 -10.52
CA LYS A 88 -3.75 7.68 -11.16
C LYS A 88 -4.98 6.82 -11.34
N GLN A 89 -4.81 5.52 -11.47
CA GLN A 89 -5.91 4.58 -11.65
C GLN A 89 -6.47 4.09 -10.31
N ALA A 90 -5.78 4.34 -9.22
CA ALA A 90 -6.18 3.85 -7.90
C ALA A 90 -7.45 4.56 -7.41
N ASP A 91 -8.35 3.81 -6.79
CA ASP A 91 -9.52 4.34 -6.12
C ASP A 91 -9.45 4.17 -4.60
N LEU A 92 -8.38 3.54 -4.10
CA LEU A 92 -8.09 3.45 -2.68
C LEU A 92 -6.60 3.28 -2.47
N LEU A 93 -6.02 4.08 -1.56
CA LEU A 93 -4.63 3.94 -1.12
C LEU A 93 -4.61 3.48 0.34
N ILE A 94 -3.86 2.43 0.62
CA ILE A 94 -3.68 1.92 1.98
C ILE A 94 -2.21 2.04 2.35
N PHE A 95 -1.91 2.84 3.37
CA PHE A 95 -0.57 3.05 3.88
C PHE A 95 -0.35 2.18 5.10
N MET A 96 0.62 1.29 5.02
CA MET A 96 0.94 0.35 6.08
C MET A 96 2.24 0.74 6.76
N ASP A 97 2.26 0.63 8.10
CA ASP A 97 3.46 0.83 8.91
C ASP A 97 4.05 2.23 8.78
N LEU A 98 3.19 3.22 8.53
CA LEU A 98 3.58 4.62 8.55
C LEU A 98 2.43 5.48 9.04
N ASN A 99 2.75 6.62 9.64
CA ASN A 99 1.74 7.53 10.20
C ASN A 99 1.57 8.81 9.37
N ARG A 100 2.35 8.99 8.33
CA ARG A 100 2.21 10.14 7.42
C ARG A 100 2.87 9.83 6.08
N ILE A 101 2.35 10.46 5.03
CA ILE A 101 2.80 10.23 3.65
C ILE A 101 4.27 10.61 3.46
N SER A 102 4.77 11.60 4.21
CA SER A 102 6.18 12.01 4.14
C SER A 102 7.17 10.91 4.50
N ARG A 103 6.70 9.83 5.17
CA ARG A 103 7.53 8.68 5.48
C ARG A 103 7.78 7.76 4.28
N THR A 104 7.11 7.98 3.16
CA THR A 104 7.40 7.24 1.94
C THR A 104 8.72 7.74 1.35
N SER A 105 8.72 8.41 0.23
CA SER A 105 9.88 9.10 -0.31
C SER A 105 9.41 10.44 -0.81
N GLU A 106 10.35 11.37 -1.01
CA GLU A 106 10.01 12.67 -1.54
C GLU A 106 9.32 12.55 -2.90
N GLU A 107 9.80 11.66 -3.75
CA GLU A 107 9.24 11.43 -5.08
C GLU A 107 7.82 10.87 -5.02
N LEU A 108 7.58 9.86 -4.17
CA LEU A 108 6.25 9.31 -3.98
C LEU A 108 5.30 10.33 -3.36
N GLN A 109 5.78 11.10 -2.39
CA GLN A 109 4.98 12.13 -1.75
C GLN A 109 4.45 13.13 -2.78
N ARG A 110 5.30 13.56 -3.71
CA ARG A 110 4.91 14.49 -4.78
C ARG A 110 3.87 13.90 -5.72
N LEU A 111 3.90 12.59 -5.93
CA LEU A 111 2.90 11.92 -6.77
C LEU A 111 1.57 11.72 -6.03
N ILE A 112 1.60 11.51 -4.73
CA ILE A 112 0.44 11.17 -3.91
C ILE A 112 -0.33 12.41 -3.47
N GLU A 113 0.36 13.48 -3.06
CA GLU A 113 -0.27 14.67 -2.49
C GLU A 113 -1.37 15.29 -3.37
N PRO A 114 -1.19 15.43 -4.69
CA PRO A 114 -2.23 16.03 -5.52
C PRO A 114 -3.41 15.11 -5.81
N LEU A 115 -3.34 13.84 -5.44
CA LEU A 115 -4.41 12.89 -5.73
C LEU A 115 -5.59 13.08 -4.77
N ASN A 116 -6.80 13.06 -5.34
CA ASN A 116 -8.03 13.13 -4.55
C ASN A 116 -8.63 11.73 -4.43
N VAL A 117 -7.90 10.84 -3.76
CA VAL A 117 -8.24 9.42 -3.61
C VAL A 117 -8.41 9.11 -2.13
N PRO A 118 -9.43 8.34 -1.75
CA PRO A 118 -9.59 7.90 -0.35
C PRO A 118 -8.34 7.17 0.16
N ARG A 119 -7.97 7.41 1.41
CA ARG A 119 -6.75 6.91 2.02
C ARG A 119 -7.03 6.29 3.37
N ILE A 120 -6.35 5.19 3.65
CA ILE A 120 -6.36 4.53 4.95
C ILE A 120 -4.92 4.45 5.42
N LEU A 121 -4.66 4.92 6.64
CA LEU A 121 -3.33 4.79 7.26
C LEU A 121 -3.44 3.79 8.40
N ILE A 122 -2.66 2.72 8.32
CA ILE A 122 -2.59 1.69 9.34
C ILE A 122 -1.19 1.76 9.95
N ASP A 123 -1.14 2.22 11.19
CA ASP A 123 0.09 2.37 11.94
C ASP A 123 0.01 1.47 13.17
N HIS A 124 1.08 0.70 13.43
CA HIS A 124 1.11 -0.19 14.58
C HIS A 124 2.26 0.10 15.54
N HIS A 125 2.71 1.33 15.54
CA HIS A 125 3.68 1.79 16.53
C HIS A 125 3.03 2.11 17.86
#